data_c7bde3ff1ccfa13947a4e97032ea8d57
#
_entry.id   c7bde3ff1ccfa13947a4e97032ea8d57
#
_cell.length_a   1.000
_cell.length_b   1.000
_cell.length_c   1.000
_cell.angle_alpha   90.00
_cell.angle_beta   90.00
_cell.angle_gamma   90.00
#
_symmetry.space_group_name_H-M   'P 1'
#
loop_
_entity.id
_entity.type
_entity.pdbx_description
1 polymer ?
#
loop_
_entity_poly.entity_id
_entity_poly.type
_entity_poly.pdbx_seq_one_letter_code
_entity_poly.pdbx_strand_id
1 'polypeptide(L)'
;MTTEVTTPRRRSEKSRVAIVRATRDLLLERGFDKLSIEAVAARAGVGKQTIYRWWPSRHALVADVILEDADRILRPIVTTDDVTADVCRWTTTLATALTTARGHAMLRILTIAGVEHPDTQARLQAGFTTPLRDTVTARLIAAGWTGDAARDASDAIVGGVVYAILSEGRSFQTGRAESIARTVLSGVSAR
;
A
#
# COMPACT_ATOMS: atom_id res chain seq x y z
N MET A 1 -39.89 -3.98 25.43
CA MET A 1 -39.30 -4.03 24.07
C MET A 1 -38.69 -2.68 23.77
N THR A 2 -37.40 -2.52 23.94
CA THR A 2 -36.69 -1.25 23.75
C THR A 2 -36.24 -1.19 22.29
N THR A 3 -36.90 -0.36 21.49
CA THR A 3 -36.55 -0.12 20.08
C THR A 3 -35.29 0.76 20.06
N GLU A 4 -34.14 0.18 19.76
CA GLU A 4 -32.88 0.88 19.61
C GLU A 4 -32.95 1.79 18.37
N VAL A 5 -33.18 3.09 18.59
CA VAL A 5 -33.15 4.11 17.54
C VAL A 5 -31.71 4.26 17.05
N THR A 6 -31.39 3.55 15.98
CA THR A 6 -30.06 3.61 15.36
C THR A 6 -29.91 4.96 14.66
N THR A 7 -29.09 5.87 15.21
CA THR A 7 -28.82 7.20 14.67
C THR A 7 -28.36 7.11 13.21
N PRO A 8 -28.79 8.00 12.29
CA PRO A 8 -28.44 7.96 10.85
C PRO A 8 -26.92 7.88 10.57
N ARG A 9 -26.10 8.52 11.42
CA ARG A 9 -24.64 8.50 11.35
C ARG A 9 -24.06 7.10 11.62
N ARG A 10 -24.60 6.35 12.58
CA ARG A 10 -24.15 4.98 12.93
C ARG A 10 -24.51 3.97 11.83
N ARG A 11 -25.67 4.16 11.17
CA ARG A 11 -26.11 3.35 10.05
C ARG A 11 -25.24 3.59 8.81
N SER A 12 -24.86 4.83 8.58
CA SER A 12 -23.96 5.24 7.49
C SER A 12 -22.56 4.62 7.65
N GLU A 13 -21.99 4.66 8.85
CA GLU A 13 -20.66 4.07 9.10
C GLU A 13 -20.66 2.54 9.00
N LYS A 14 -21.70 1.86 9.49
CA LYS A 14 -21.86 0.42 9.28
C LYS A 14 -21.88 0.05 7.80
N SER A 15 -22.55 0.85 6.97
CA SER A 15 -22.59 0.64 5.51
C SER A 15 -21.21 0.86 4.89
N ARG A 16 -20.46 1.88 5.32
CA ARG A 16 -19.10 2.14 4.83
C ARG A 16 -18.18 0.95 5.13
N VAL A 17 -18.17 0.45 6.35
CA VAL A 17 -17.38 -0.71 6.75
C VAL A 17 -17.77 -1.97 5.96
N ALA A 18 -19.07 -2.20 5.74
CA ALA A 18 -19.54 -3.34 4.96
C ALA A 18 -19.08 -3.25 3.49
N ILE A 19 -19.12 -2.05 2.88
CA ILE A 19 -18.67 -1.81 1.50
C ILE A 19 -17.17 -2.06 1.38
N VAL A 20 -16.36 -1.51 2.29
CA VAL A 20 -14.90 -1.69 2.28
C VAL A 20 -14.53 -3.16 2.45
N ARG A 21 -15.18 -3.88 3.38
CA ARG A 21 -14.98 -5.32 3.56
C ARG A 21 -15.35 -6.11 2.31
N ALA A 22 -16.54 -5.88 1.73
CA ALA A 22 -16.99 -6.55 0.52
C ALA A 22 -16.04 -6.30 -0.67
N THR A 23 -15.52 -5.07 -0.79
CA THR A 23 -14.55 -4.71 -1.83
C THR A 23 -13.24 -5.47 -1.63
N ARG A 24 -12.72 -5.52 -0.41
CA ARG A 24 -11.51 -6.26 -0.07
C ARG A 24 -11.64 -7.75 -0.41
N ASP A 25 -12.74 -8.37 -0.02
CA ASP A 25 -12.98 -9.79 -0.27
C ASP A 25 -13.06 -10.08 -1.79
N LEU A 26 -13.78 -9.25 -2.54
CA LEU A 26 -13.90 -9.37 -3.99
C LEU A 26 -12.57 -9.13 -4.72
N LEU A 27 -11.75 -8.19 -4.25
CA LEU A 27 -10.40 -7.96 -4.80
C LEU A 27 -9.51 -9.20 -4.63
N LEU A 28 -9.59 -9.88 -3.50
CA LEU A 28 -8.83 -11.10 -3.24
C LEU A 28 -9.34 -12.29 -4.07
N GLU A 29 -10.67 -12.41 -4.21
CA GLU A 29 -11.30 -13.52 -4.92
C GLU A 29 -11.14 -13.41 -6.45
N ARG A 30 -11.29 -12.21 -7.01
CA ARG A 30 -11.49 -12.00 -8.45
C ARG A 30 -10.47 -11.06 -9.10
N GLY A 31 -9.70 -10.33 -8.30
CA GLY A 31 -8.82 -9.27 -8.76
C GLY A 31 -9.55 -7.98 -9.15
N PHE A 32 -8.77 -6.95 -9.47
CA PHE A 32 -9.28 -5.62 -9.79
C PHE A 32 -10.12 -5.59 -11.09
N ASP A 33 -9.66 -6.30 -12.12
CA ASP A 33 -10.29 -6.25 -13.45
C ASP A 33 -11.75 -6.74 -13.44
N LYS A 34 -12.04 -7.72 -12.58
CA LYS A 34 -13.39 -8.31 -12.43
C LYS A 34 -14.21 -7.69 -11.28
N LEU A 35 -13.67 -6.68 -10.61
CA LEU A 35 -14.39 -5.94 -9.57
C LEU A 35 -15.39 -5.00 -10.21
N SER A 36 -16.68 -5.08 -9.83
CA SER A 36 -17.70 -4.11 -10.22
C SER A 36 -18.41 -3.53 -9.01
N ILE A 37 -18.91 -2.30 -9.16
CA ILE A 37 -19.71 -1.63 -8.10
C ILE A 37 -20.98 -2.44 -7.81
N GLU A 38 -21.56 -3.09 -8.82
CA GLU A 38 -22.71 -3.99 -8.67
C GLU A 38 -22.40 -5.18 -7.76
N ALA A 39 -21.26 -5.83 -7.98
CA ALA A 39 -20.84 -6.96 -7.16
C ALA A 39 -20.55 -6.53 -5.71
N VAL A 40 -19.93 -5.36 -5.52
CA VAL A 40 -19.70 -4.80 -4.18
C VAL A 40 -21.02 -4.47 -3.50
N ALA A 41 -21.94 -3.80 -4.17
CA ALA A 41 -23.26 -3.43 -3.64
C ALA A 41 -24.04 -4.67 -3.19
N ALA A 42 -24.08 -5.70 -4.04
CA ALA A 42 -24.75 -6.97 -3.76
C ALA A 42 -24.10 -7.67 -2.53
N ARG A 43 -22.77 -7.75 -2.49
CA ARG A 43 -22.01 -8.39 -1.38
C ARG A 43 -22.18 -7.63 -0.06
N ALA A 44 -22.20 -6.29 -0.11
CA ALA A 44 -22.34 -5.42 1.06
C ALA A 44 -23.79 -5.25 1.53
N GLY A 45 -24.79 -5.70 0.75
CA GLY A 45 -26.21 -5.53 1.04
C GLY A 45 -26.67 -4.07 1.00
N VAL A 46 -26.11 -3.26 0.07
CA VAL A 46 -26.43 -1.83 -0.10
C VAL A 46 -26.78 -1.49 -1.54
N GLY A 47 -27.46 -0.35 -1.75
CA GLY A 47 -27.67 0.20 -3.09
C GLY A 47 -26.39 0.85 -3.64
N LYS A 48 -26.20 0.85 -4.98
CA LYS A 48 -25.08 1.52 -5.66
C LYS A 48 -24.95 3.00 -5.29
N GLN A 49 -26.06 3.70 -5.12
CA GLN A 49 -26.07 5.11 -4.70
C GLN A 49 -25.43 5.32 -3.32
N THR A 50 -25.53 4.31 -2.42
CA THR A 50 -24.85 4.36 -1.12
C THR A 50 -23.34 4.32 -1.28
N ILE A 51 -22.84 3.56 -2.26
CA ILE A 51 -21.40 3.50 -2.58
C ILE A 51 -20.95 4.83 -3.18
N TYR A 52 -21.65 5.33 -4.22
CA TYR A 52 -21.28 6.56 -4.91
C TYR A 52 -21.33 7.81 -4.04
N ARG A 53 -22.10 7.79 -2.94
CA ARG A 53 -22.11 8.87 -1.96
C ARG A 53 -20.76 9.00 -1.21
N TRP A 54 -20.03 7.90 -1.04
CA TRP A 54 -18.74 7.87 -0.36
C TRP A 54 -17.56 7.91 -1.33
N TRP A 55 -17.70 7.24 -2.44
CA TRP A 55 -16.64 7.06 -3.43
C TRP A 55 -17.17 7.38 -4.83
N PRO A 56 -16.65 8.43 -5.47
CA PRO A 56 -17.14 8.86 -6.79
C PRO A 56 -16.81 7.84 -7.90
N SER A 57 -15.87 6.93 -7.65
CA SER A 57 -15.48 5.91 -8.62
C SER A 57 -15.07 4.60 -7.95
N ARG A 58 -15.01 3.53 -8.75
CA ARG A 58 -14.45 2.24 -8.33
C ARG A 58 -12.99 2.38 -7.86
N HIS A 59 -12.21 3.22 -8.54
CA HIS A 59 -10.80 3.48 -8.19
C HIS A 59 -10.67 4.16 -6.83
N ALA A 60 -11.51 5.14 -6.54
CA ALA A 60 -11.54 5.82 -5.25
C ALA A 60 -11.90 4.85 -4.10
N LEU A 61 -12.87 3.96 -4.32
CA LEU A 61 -13.24 2.92 -3.36
C LEU A 61 -12.07 1.97 -3.09
N VAL A 62 -11.42 1.51 -4.14
CA VAL A 62 -10.30 0.58 -4.01
C VAL A 62 -9.08 1.24 -3.37
N ALA A 63 -8.82 2.52 -3.66
CA ALA A 63 -7.78 3.28 -2.98
C ALA A 63 -7.99 3.34 -1.46
N ASP A 64 -9.21 3.57 -0.99
CA ASP A 64 -9.52 3.54 0.44
C ASP A 64 -9.27 2.17 1.07
N VAL A 65 -9.64 1.09 0.37
CA VAL A 65 -9.36 -0.28 0.83
C VAL A 65 -7.85 -0.53 0.96
N ILE A 66 -7.06 -0.03 0.00
CA ILE A 66 -5.60 -0.14 0.04
C ILE A 66 -5.04 0.65 1.23
N LEU A 67 -5.49 1.88 1.42
CA LEU A 67 -5.01 2.74 2.50
C LEU A 67 -5.36 2.18 3.89
N GLU A 68 -6.53 1.56 4.05
CA GLU A 68 -6.86 0.87 5.30
C GLU A 68 -5.96 -0.36 5.58
N ASP A 69 -5.45 -1.01 4.53
CA ASP A 69 -4.50 -2.12 4.67
C ASP A 69 -3.03 -1.65 4.73
N ALA A 70 -2.76 -0.38 4.41
CA ALA A 70 -1.41 0.19 4.35
C ALA A 70 -0.68 0.10 5.70
N ASP A 71 -1.35 0.31 6.82
CA ASP A 71 -0.76 0.24 8.17
C ASP A 71 -0.10 -1.11 8.48
N ARG A 72 -0.50 -2.17 7.78
CA ARG A 72 0.11 -3.50 7.93
C ARG A 72 1.44 -3.62 7.20
N ILE A 73 1.66 -2.78 6.20
CA ILE A 73 2.87 -2.75 5.34
C ILE A 73 3.80 -1.64 5.79
N LEU A 74 3.24 -0.49 6.17
CA LEU A 74 3.93 0.70 6.65
C LEU A 74 4.43 0.49 8.10
N ARG A 75 5.37 -0.44 8.27
CA ARG A 75 5.98 -0.68 9.58
C ARG A 75 7.22 0.16 9.75
N PRO A 76 7.44 0.77 10.93
CA PRO A 76 8.68 1.49 11.21
C PRO A 76 9.88 0.54 11.15
N ILE A 77 11.04 1.09 10.80
CA ILE A 77 12.32 0.35 10.87
C ILE A 77 12.68 0.18 12.35
N VAL A 78 13.01 -1.05 12.74
CA VAL A 78 13.62 -1.31 14.05
C VAL A 78 15.06 -0.82 14.00
N THR A 79 15.37 0.20 14.79
CA THR A 79 16.65 0.89 14.77
C THR A 79 17.66 0.15 15.66
N THR A 80 18.83 -0.20 15.08
CA THR A 80 20.02 -0.69 15.77
C THR A 80 21.22 0.16 15.39
N ASP A 81 22.43 -0.22 15.84
CA ASP A 81 23.68 0.46 15.45
C ASP A 81 24.08 0.15 13.99
N ASP A 82 23.52 -0.90 13.37
CA ASP A 82 23.78 -1.30 11.98
C ASP A 82 22.65 -0.83 11.05
N VAL A 83 22.83 0.34 10.45
CA VAL A 83 21.88 0.95 9.51
C VAL A 83 21.65 0.05 8.29
N THR A 84 22.67 -0.61 7.79
CA THR A 84 22.57 -1.48 6.62
C THR A 84 21.71 -2.70 6.92
N ALA A 85 21.96 -3.36 8.03
CA ALA A 85 21.14 -4.48 8.49
C ALA A 85 19.68 -4.08 8.76
N ASP A 86 19.45 -2.90 9.32
CA ASP A 86 18.11 -2.40 9.62
C ASP A 86 17.30 -2.20 8.33
N VAL A 87 17.88 -1.50 7.34
CA VAL A 87 17.22 -1.25 6.05
C VAL A 87 17.01 -2.55 5.28
N CYS A 88 18.01 -3.44 5.24
CA CYS A 88 17.90 -4.75 4.60
C CYS A 88 16.76 -5.60 5.19
N ARG A 89 16.67 -5.68 6.51
CA ARG A 89 15.62 -6.41 7.22
C ARG A 89 14.23 -5.85 6.92
N TRP A 90 14.10 -4.52 6.97
CA TRP A 90 12.86 -3.83 6.64
C TRP A 90 12.45 -4.07 5.18
N THR A 91 13.38 -3.96 4.25
CA THR A 91 13.15 -4.17 2.80
C THR A 91 12.70 -5.61 2.52
N THR A 92 13.27 -6.60 3.19
CA THR A 92 12.85 -8.01 3.10
C THR A 92 11.43 -8.19 3.65
N THR A 93 11.09 -7.52 4.76
CA THR A 93 9.74 -7.54 5.33
C THR A 93 8.73 -6.91 4.39
N LEU A 94 9.06 -5.76 3.78
CA LEU A 94 8.27 -5.10 2.75
C LEU A 94 8.03 -6.05 1.56
N ALA A 95 9.08 -6.66 1.02
CA ALA A 95 8.97 -7.58 -0.10
C ALA A 95 8.08 -8.77 0.23
N THR A 96 8.22 -9.34 1.43
CA THR A 96 7.35 -10.44 1.90
C THR A 96 5.88 -10.03 1.93
N ALA A 97 5.57 -8.82 2.40
CA ALA A 97 4.20 -8.31 2.42
C ALA A 97 3.65 -8.07 1.00
N LEU A 98 4.48 -7.49 0.12
CA LEU A 98 4.10 -7.16 -1.25
C LEU A 98 3.96 -8.39 -2.16
N THR A 99 4.62 -9.50 -1.88
CA THR A 99 4.50 -10.76 -2.63
C THR A 99 3.30 -11.61 -2.24
N THR A 100 2.57 -11.25 -1.18
CA THR A 100 1.27 -11.87 -0.89
C THR A 100 0.25 -11.57 -1.99
N ALA A 101 -0.81 -12.39 -2.12
CA ALA A 101 -1.90 -12.13 -3.06
C ALA A 101 -2.51 -10.72 -2.88
N ARG A 102 -2.62 -10.25 -1.63
CA ARG A 102 -3.11 -8.91 -1.28
C ARG A 102 -2.11 -7.82 -1.70
N GLY A 103 -0.83 -8.00 -1.42
CA GLY A 103 0.23 -7.07 -1.79
C GLY A 103 0.35 -6.92 -3.31
N HIS A 104 0.29 -8.02 -4.04
CA HIS A 104 0.25 -7.99 -5.51
C HIS A 104 -0.97 -7.25 -6.08
N ALA A 105 -2.17 -7.49 -5.52
CA ALA A 105 -3.38 -6.78 -5.92
C ALA A 105 -3.21 -5.27 -5.69
N MET A 106 -2.65 -4.89 -4.55
CA MET A 106 -2.36 -3.51 -4.19
C MET A 106 -1.38 -2.85 -5.18
N LEU A 107 -0.23 -3.50 -5.47
CA LEU A 107 0.75 -2.96 -6.42
C LEU A 107 0.15 -2.74 -7.81
N ARG A 108 -0.64 -3.68 -8.31
CA ARG A 108 -1.36 -3.53 -9.60
C ARG A 108 -2.27 -2.30 -9.60
N ILE A 109 -2.99 -2.07 -8.52
CA ILE A 109 -3.91 -0.94 -8.41
C ILE A 109 -3.14 0.37 -8.34
N LEU A 110 -2.05 0.44 -7.58
CA LEU A 110 -1.18 1.62 -7.53
C LEU A 110 -0.67 1.99 -8.93
N THR A 111 -0.30 0.99 -9.74
CA THR A 111 0.19 1.19 -11.11
C THR A 111 -0.92 1.68 -12.05
N ILE A 112 -2.12 1.10 -11.97
CA ILE A 112 -3.25 1.45 -12.86
C ILE A 112 -3.90 2.79 -12.47
N ALA A 113 -4.13 3.01 -11.17
CA ALA A 113 -4.81 4.21 -10.68
C ALA A 113 -4.00 5.49 -10.97
N GLY A 114 -2.68 5.39 -11.04
CA GLY A 114 -1.80 6.51 -11.34
C GLY A 114 -1.96 7.09 -12.75
N VAL A 115 -2.45 6.30 -13.71
CA VAL A 115 -2.57 6.72 -15.10
C VAL A 115 -3.92 7.39 -15.40
N GLU A 116 -4.99 6.96 -14.74
CA GLU A 116 -6.36 7.33 -15.12
C GLU A 116 -7.01 8.36 -14.19
N HIS A 117 -6.57 8.47 -12.93
CA HIS A 117 -7.25 9.27 -11.90
C HIS A 117 -6.26 10.04 -11.01
N PRO A 118 -5.91 11.30 -11.35
CA PRO A 118 -4.92 12.11 -10.61
C PRO A 118 -5.21 12.25 -9.10
N ASP A 119 -6.47 12.46 -8.73
CA ASP A 119 -6.86 12.60 -7.32
C ASP A 119 -6.65 11.28 -6.53
N THR A 120 -6.93 10.15 -7.18
CA THR A 120 -6.69 8.82 -6.59
C THR A 120 -5.19 8.57 -6.45
N GLN A 121 -4.40 8.94 -7.45
CA GLN A 121 -2.95 8.88 -7.41
C GLN A 121 -2.38 9.70 -6.25
N ALA A 122 -2.78 10.96 -6.12
CA ALA A 122 -2.31 11.84 -5.06
C ALA A 122 -2.61 11.27 -3.66
N ARG A 123 -3.81 10.70 -3.45
CA ARG A 123 -4.18 10.05 -2.19
C ARG A 123 -3.34 8.81 -1.90
N LEU A 124 -3.11 7.95 -2.88
CA LEU A 124 -2.27 6.76 -2.74
C LEU A 124 -0.80 7.13 -2.51
N GLN A 125 -0.32 8.17 -3.18
CA GLN A 125 1.02 8.69 -2.97
C GLN A 125 1.19 9.20 -1.54
N ALA A 126 0.29 10.06 -1.07
CA ALA A 126 0.35 10.63 0.28
C ALA A 126 0.18 9.57 1.37
N GLY A 127 -0.73 8.60 1.19
CA GLY A 127 -1.08 7.65 2.22
C GLY A 127 -0.27 6.34 2.19
N PHE A 128 0.50 6.08 1.12
CA PHE A 128 1.25 4.83 1.00
C PHE A 128 2.68 5.03 0.47
N THR A 129 2.85 5.59 -0.73
CA THR A 129 4.17 5.65 -1.38
C THR A 129 5.14 6.57 -0.65
N THR A 130 4.68 7.77 -0.26
CA THR A 130 5.49 8.73 0.51
C THR A 130 5.89 8.17 1.88
N PRO A 131 4.98 7.65 2.72
CA PRO A 131 5.37 7.03 3.99
C PRO A 131 6.36 5.87 3.86
N LEU A 132 6.26 5.03 2.82
CA LEU A 132 7.26 3.97 2.57
C LEU A 132 8.66 4.54 2.37
N ARG A 133 8.80 5.52 1.49
CA ARG A 133 10.08 6.20 1.25
C ARG A 133 10.59 6.90 2.49
N ASP A 134 9.74 7.67 3.15
CA ASP A 134 10.10 8.48 4.31
C ASP A 134 10.60 7.62 5.48
N THR A 135 10.11 6.40 5.61
CA THR A 135 10.57 5.43 6.62
C THR A 135 12.06 5.11 6.44
N VAL A 136 12.51 4.83 5.21
CA VAL A 136 13.92 4.56 4.91
C VAL A 136 14.74 5.84 4.99
N THR A 137 14.24 6.94 4.41
CA THR A 137 14.90 8.25 4.44
C THR A 137 15.22 8.69 5.87
N ALA A 138 14.26 8.61 6.77
CA ALA A 138 14.45 8.98 8.17
C ALA A 138 15.53 8.11 8.85
N ARG A 139 15.56 6.80 8.57
CA ARG A 139 16.59 5.91 9.12
C ARG A 139 18.01 6.26 8.63
N LEU A 140 18.14 6.62 7.34
CA LEU A 140 19.42 7.01 6.74
C LEU A 140 19.90 8.37 7.27
N ILE A 141 19.01 9.37 7.40
CA ILE A 141 19.32 10.67 8.01
C ILE A 141 19.79 10.49 9.44
N ALA A 142 19.12 9.66 10.23
CA ALA A 142 19.54 9.35 11.61
C ALA A 142 20.92 8.68 11.68
N ALA A 143 21.40 8.09 10.58
CA ALA A 143 22.74 7.52 10.45
C ALA A 143 23.77 8.52 9.85
N GLY A 144 23.39 9.79 9.69
CA GLY A 144 24.31 10.86 9.25
C GLY A 144 24.33 11.09 7.72
N TRP A 145 23.42 10.51 6.96
CA TRP A 145 23.32 10.78 5.51
C TRP A 145 22.76 12.16 5.27
N THR A 146 23.17 12.82 4.17
CA THR A 146 22.51 14.06 3.71
C THR A 146 21.08 13.78 3.27
N GLY A 147 20.19 14.77 3.36
CA GLY A 147 18.77 14.60 3.04
C GLY A 147 18.53 14.14 1.59
N ASP A 148 19.31 14.66 0.64
CA ASP A 148 19.19 14.29 -0.78
C ASP A 148 19.70 12.87 -1.03
N ALA A 149 20.88 12.51 -0.53
CA ALA A 149 21.41 11.14 -0.66
C ALA A 149 20.52 10.11 0.01
N ALA A 150 19.96 10.42 1.18
CA ALA A 150 19.02 9.55 1.88
C ALA A 150 17.73 9.34 1.08
N ARG A 151 17.21 10.40 0.44
CA ARG A 151 16.02 10.32 -0.40
C ARG A 151 16.26 9.50 -1.65
N ASP A 152 17.35 9.77 -2.37
CA ASP A 152 17.71 9.07 -3.60
C ASP A 152 17.93 7.57 -3.33
N ALA A 153 18.63 7.23 -2.26
CA ALA A 153 18.82 5.84 -1.83
C ALA A 153 17.50 5.17 -1.48
N SER A 154 16.59 5.87 -0.79
CA SER A 154 15.27 5.36 -0.43
C SER A 154 14.42 5.09 -1.67
N ASP A 155 14.41 6.01 -2.63
CA ASP A 155 13.69 5.87 -3.90
C ASP A 155 14.28 4.70 -4.73
N ALA A 156 15.60 4.55 -4.76
CA ALA A 156 16.26 3.45 -5.46
C ALA A 156 15.94 2.09 -4.82
N ILE A 157 15.95 2.00 -3.49
CA ILE A 157 15.64 0.76 -2.75
C ILE A 157 14.16 0.38 -2.94
N VAL A 158 13.25 1.27 -2.59
CA VAL A 158 11.79 0.99 -2.65
C VAL A 158 11.35 0.78 -4.09
N GLY A 159 11.77 1.66 -5.01
CA GLY A 159 11.45 1.56 -6.43
C GLY A 159 12.02 0.30 -7.06
N GLY A 160 13.27 -0.06 -6.77
CA GLY A 160 13.92 -1.27 -7.27
C GLY A 160 13.22 -2.55 -6.83
N VAL A 161 12.81 -2.63 -5.56
CA VAL A 161 12.05 -3.78 -5.03
C VAL A 161 10.67 -3.88 -5.67
N VAL A 162 9.94 -2.77 -5.72
CA VAL A 162 8.60 -2.73 -6.34
C VAL A 162 8.68 -3.11 -7.82
N TYR A 163 9.63 -2.55 -8.57
CA TYR A 163 9.84 -2.90 -9.98
C TYR A 163 10.17 -4.38 -10.16
N ALA A 164 11.07 -4.93 -9.35
CA ALA A 164 11.44 -6.35 -9.43
C ALA A 164 10.24 -7.26 -9.14
N ILE A 165 9.42 -6.94 -8.13
CA ILE A 165 8.19 -7.70 -7.83
C ILE A 165 7.19 -7.63 -8.98
N LEU A 166 6.99 -6.45 -9.59
CA LEU A 166 6.06 -6.28 -10.71
C LEU A 166 6.53 -7.02 -11.95
N SER A 167 7.85 -7.00 -12.27
CA SER A 167 8.41 -7.64 -13.44
C SER A 167 8.56 -9.15 -13.31
N GLU A 168 8.91 -9.67 -12.14
CA GLU A 168 9.13 -11.10 -11.91
C GLU A 168 7.87 -11.83 -11.43
N GLY A 169 6.91 -11.09 -10.89
CA GLY A 169 5.65 -11.66 -10.40
C GLY A 169 5.88 -12.72 -9.31
N ARG A 170 5.36 -13.93 -9.54
CA ARG A 170 5.46 -15.05 -8.60
C ARG A 170 6.87 -15.66 -8.49
N SER A 171 7.76 -15.33 -9.43
CA SER A 171 9.14 -15.82 -9.42
C SER A 171 10.06 -14.99 -8.51
N PHE A 172 9.60 -13.85 -8.03
CA PHE A 172 10.39 -12.97 -7.18
C PHE A 172 10.78 -13.68 -5.88
N GLN A 173 12.09 -13.66 -5.59
CA GLN A 173 12.65 -14.21 -4.36
C GLN A 173 12.89 -13.08 -3.35
N THR A 174 12.34 -13.18 -2.14
CA THR A 174 12.42 -12.13 -1.11
C THR A 174 13.85 -11.77 -0.71
N GLY A 175 14.79 -12.71 -0.77
CA GLY A 175 16.22 -12.44 -0.55
C GLY A 175 16.83 -11.47 -1.55
N ARG A 176 16.23 -11.30 -2.75
CA ARG A 176 16.65 -10.30 -3.72
C ARG A 176 16.39 -8.88 -3.25
N ALA A 177 15.37 -8.66 -2.41
CA ALA A 177 15.09 -7.35 -1.82
C ALA A 177 16.24 -6.89 -0.91
N GLU A 178 16.79 -7.80 -0.12
CA GLU A 178 17.98 -7.52 0.68
C GLU A 178 19.20 -7.18 -0.21
N SER A 179 19.41 -7.93 -1.28
CA SER A 179 20.50 -7.68 -2.23
C SER A 179 20.39 -6.30 -2.87
N ILE A 180 19.20 -5.87 -3.29
CA ILE A 180 18.95 -4.53 -3.85
C ILE A 180 19.32 -3.46 -2.81
N ALA A 181 18.81 -3.57 -1.58
CA ALA A 181 19.07 -2.61 -0.52
C ALA A 181 20.58 -2.52 -0.23
N ARG A 182 21.26 -3.65 -0.09
CA ARG A 182 22.71 -3.72 0.19
C ARG A 182 23.53 -3.09 -0.93
N THR A 183 23.18 -3.35 -2.18
CA THR A 183 23.87 -2.79 -3.37
C THR A 183 23.75 -1.25 -3.38
N VAL A 184 22.55 -0.72 -3.16
CA VAL A 184 22.34 0.74 -3.12
C VAL A 184 23.15 1.37 -1.98
N LEU A 185 23.06 0.81 -0.76
CA LEU A 185 23.74 1.36 0.41
C LEU A 185 25.27 1.31 0.28
N SER A 186 25.83 0.25 -0.32
CA SER A 186 27.29 0.14 -0.56
C SER A 186 27.79 1.13 -1.61
N GLY A 187 26.98 1.41 -2.64
CA GLY A 187 27.35 2.33 -3.74
C GLY A 187 27.37 3.80 -3.32
N VAL A 188 26.59 4.20 -2.32
CA VAL A 188 26.50 5.59 -1.84
C VAL A 188 27.49 5.87 -0.69
N SER A 189 27.82 4.86 0.12
CA SER A 189 28.83 4.98 1.20
C SER A 189 30.27 5.21 0.69
N ALA A 190 30.50 5.14 -0.61
CA ALA A 190 31.82 5.31 -1.24
C ALA A 190 32.12 6.78 -1.69
N ARG A 191 31.29 7.77 -1.23
CA ARG A 191 31.52 9.18 -1.61
C ARG A 191 31.66 10.07 -0.39
#